data_660887e1c80f53332a4d0f8250e46c90
#
_entry.id   660887e1c80f53332a4d0f8250e46c90
#
_cell.length_a   1.000
_cell.length_b   1.000
_cell.length_c   1.000
_cell.angle_alpha   90.00
_cell.angle_beta   90.00
_cell.angle_gamma   90.00
#
_symmetry.space_group_name_H-M   'P 1'
#
loop_
_entity.id
_entity.type
_entity.pdbx_description
1 polymer ?
#
loop_
_entity_poly.entity_id
_entity_poly.type
_entity_poly.pdbx_seq_one_letter_code
_entity_poly.pdbx_strand_id
1 'polypeptide(L)'
;MSVRDRIATADGKRRYVRSLFAAIADRYDLITVVLSGGRDRAWKRRLVSLAAAAPGTRALDLATGTGDIAFLLAARGARVVGLDVTMRMIELARAKRRHHAAPRFLVGDMTALPFASASFDVITTGYGLRNVPDLQQSIDEMYRVLDAGGEALALDFNRPGNRLVRAVYLAYLDAVGGALGWLLHRDPDTYRYIPASIRDYPGAVGVAALMRARGFREVAYHRVLGGLMAIHHARK
;
A
#
# COMPACT_ATOMS: atom_id res chain seq x y z
N MET A 1 -1.34 6.43 -25.98
CA MET A 1 -2.17 5.49 -25.19
C MET A 1 -2.31 6.09 -23.80
N SER A 2 -3.53 6.33 -23.33
CA SER A 2 -3.75 6.96 -22.02
C SER A 2 -3.32 6.04 -20.86
N VAL A 3 -3.14 6.60 -19.65
CA VAL A 3 -2.88 5.78 -18.42
C VAL A 3 -4.00 4.75 -18.23
N ARG A 4 -5.26 5.14 -18.51
CA ARG A 4 -6.41 4.24 -18.39
C ARG A 4 -6.31 3.03 -19.30
N ASP A 5 -5.90 3.22 -20.56
CA ASP A 5 -5.76 2.11 -21.51
C ASP A 5 -4.67 1.11 -21.05
N ARG A 6 -3.59 1.64 -20.44
CA ARG A 6 -2.49 0.82 -19.94
C ARG A 6 -2.86 -0.05 -18.73
N ILE A 7 -3.83 0.40 -17.91
CA ILE A 7 -4.27 -0.30 -16.69
C ILE A 7 -5.62 -1.01 -16.84
N ALA A 8 -6.18 -1.06 -18.03
CA ALA A 8 -7.50 -1.65 -18.32
C ALA A 8 -7.52 -3.19 -18.12
N THR A 9 -6.38 -3.85 -18.24
CA THR A 9 -6.24 -5.29 -18.01
C THR A 9 -5.33 -5.57 -16.82
N ALA A 10 -5.50 -6.72 -16.17
CA ALA A 10 -4.65 -7.14 -15.03
C ALA A 10 -3.16 -7.14 -15.40
N ASP A 11 -2.80 -7.73 -16.54
CA ASP A 11 -1.41 -7.77 -17.01
C ASP A 11 -0.88 -6.40 -17.43
N GLY A 12 -1.72 -5.58 -18.04
CA GLY A 12 -1.38 -4.18 -18.35
C GLY A 12 -1.09 -3.39 -17.09
N LYS A 13 -1.96 -3.50 -16.09
CA LYS A 13 -1.79 -2.85 -14.78
C LYS A 13 -0.53 -3.34 -14.06
N ARG A 14 -0.27 -4.65 -14.06
CA ARG A 14 0.95 -5.22 -13.45
C ARG A 14 2.22 -4.64 -14.08
N ARG A 15 2.33 -4.64 -15.42
CA ARG A 15 3.49 -4.08 -16.12
C ARG A 15 3.64 -2.58 -15.87
N TYR A 16 2.53 -1.84 -15.98
CA TYR A 16 2.53 -0.39 -15.78
C TYR A 16 2.98 0.00 -14.38
N VAL A 17 2.38 -0.60 -13.35
CA VAL A 17 2.70 -0.34 -11.93
C VAL A 17 4.17 -0.64 -11.64
N ARG A 18 4.67 -1.80 -12.09
CA ARG A 18 6.07 -2.17 -11.90
C ARG A 18 7.04 -1.17 -12.56
N SER A 19 6.75 -0.76 -13.80
CA SER A 19 7.55 0.23 -14.52
C SER A 19 7.50 1.60 -13.86
N LEU A 20 6.30 2.06 -13.45
CA LEU A 20 6.11 3.34 -12.78
C LEU A 20 6.91 3.42 -11.49
N PHE A 21 6.74 2.43 -10.58
CA PHE A 21 7.43 2.44 -9.29
C PHE A 21 8.94 2.24 -9.42
N ALA A 22 9.43 1.54 -10.45
CA ALA A 22 10.85 1.49 -10.75
C ALA A 22 11.40 2.87 -11.15
N ALA A 23 10.66 3.62 -11.98
CA ALA A 23 11.08 4.94 -12.44
C ALA A 23 11.09 6.01 -11.35
N ILE A 24 10.16 5.94 -10.38
CA ILE A 24 10.04 6.95 -9.31
C ILE A 24 10.78 6.56 -8.02
N ALA A 25 11.33 5.34 -7.92
CA ALA A 25 11.84 4.75 -6.68
C ALA A 25 12.85 5.65 -5.95
N ASP A 26 13.83 6.21 -6.65
CA ASP A 26 14.89 7.04 -6.05
C ASP A 26 14.37 8.35 -5.43
N ARG A 27 13.20 8.81 -5.85
CA ARG A 27 12.54 10.03 -5.35
C ARG A 27 11.29 9.75 -4.55
N TYR A 28 10.95 8.46 -4.35
CA TYR A 28 9.67 8.05 -3.78
C TYR A 28 9.39 8.65 -2.40
N ASP A 29 10.39 8.66 -1.51
CA ASP A 29 10.24 9.21 -0.17
C ASP A 29 9.97 10.73 -0.19
N LEU A 30 10.67 11.47 -1.08
CA LEU A 30 10.43 12.90 -1.27
C LEU A 30 9.02 13.15 -1.80
N ILE A 31 8.60 12.37 -2.79
CA ILE A 31 7.29 12.49 -3.45
C ILE A 31 6.16 12.24 -2.45
N THR A 32 6.27 11.18 -1.63
CA THR A 32 5.28 10.89 -0.59
C THR A 32 5.18 12.00 0.44
N VAL A 33 6.29 12.59 0.86
CA VAL A 33 6.29 13.73 1.77
C VAL A 33 5.60 14.94 1.13
N VAL A 34 5.92 15.29 -0.11
CA VAL A 34 5.33 16.44 -0.81
C VAL A 34 3.81 16.23 -1.02
N LEU A 35 3.39 15.09 -1.57
CA LEU A 35 1.97 14.79 -1.85
C LEU A 35 1.12 14.70 -0.58
N SER A 36 1.71 14.30 0.55
CA SER A 36 1.01 14.18 1.84
C SER A 36 1.05 15.45 2.68
N GLY A 37 1.75 16.50 2.23
CA GLY A 37 2.06 17.67 3.06
C GLY A 37 2.81 17.29 4.34
N GLY A 38 3.73 16.32 4.28
CA GLY A 38 4.53 15.81 5.40
C GLY A 38 3.79 14.87 6.35
N ARG A 39 2.51 14.54 6.09
CA ARG A 39 1.67 13.75 7.00
C ARG A 39 1.82 12.22 6.84
N ASP A 40 2.44 11.77 5.77
CA ASP A 40 2.63 10.34 5.45
C ASP A 40 3.20 9.54 6.64
N ARG A 41 4.25 10.05 7.27
CA ARG A 41 4.86 9.41 8.45
C ARG A 41 3.90 9.27 9.64
N ALA A 42 3.01 10.24 9.85
CA ALA A 42 2.03 10.19 10.92
C ALA A 42 0.97 9.12 10.64
N TRP A 43 0.54 8.99 9.38
CA TRP A 43 -0.43 7.95 8.97
C TRP A 43 0.15 6.54 9.07
N LYS A 44 1.40 6.33 8.64
CA LYS A 44 2.12 5.06 8.78
C LYS A 44 2.32 4.68 10.26
N ARG A 45 2.68 5.67 11.12
CA ARG A 45 2.75 5.44 12.58
C ARG A 45 1.40 5.06 13.16
N ARG A 46 0.31 5.73 12.72
CA ARG A 46 -1.05 5.37 13.15
C ARG A 46 -1.43 3.96 12.70
N LEU A 47 -1.12 3.56 11.48
CA LEU A 47 -1.33 2.18 11.01
C LEU A 47 -0.65 1.19 11.95
N VAL A 48 0.64 1.39 12.22
CA VAL A 48 1.43 0.50 13.09
C VAL A 48 0.97 0.55 14.55
N SER A 49 0.42 1.69 15.03
CA SER A 49 -0.12 1.77 16.40
C SER A 49 -1.41 0.97 16.60
N LEU A 50 -2.13 0.68 15.52
CA LEU A 50 -3.32 -0.18 15.54
C LEU A 50 -2.97 -1.67 15.48
N ALA A 51 -1.78 -2.02 15.02
CA ALA A 51 -1.33 -3.40 14.91
C ALA A 51 -0.86 -3.94 16.27
N ALA A 52 -1.20 -5.19 16.58
CA ALA A 52 -0.72 -5.91 17.76
C ALA A 52 0.74 -6.38 17.59
N ALA A 53 1.61 -5.47 17.13
CA ALA A 53 3.01 -5.75 16.93
C ALA A 53 3.81 -5.60 18.23
N ALA A 54 4.44 -6.69 18.67
CA ALA A 54 5.22 -6.80 19.91
C ALA A 54 6.48 -7.66 19.66
N PRO A 55 7.41 -7.76 20.61
CA PRO A 55 8.53 -8.68 20.51
C PRO A 55 8.10 -10.10 20.21
N GLY A 56 8.69 -10.69 19.16
CA GLY A 56 8.37 -12.04 18.68
C GLY A 56 7.29 -12.12 17.61
N THR A 57 6.44 -11.10 17.42
CA THR A 57 5.42 -11.05 16.36
C THR A 57 6.05 -11.27 14.98
N ARG A 58 5.49 -12.20 14.20
CA ARG A 58 5.86 -12.43 12.79
C ARG A 58 5.04 -11.47 11.92
N ALA A 59 5.69 -10.46 11.37
CA ALA A 59 5.01 -9.43 10.58
C ALA A 59 5.42 -9.48 9.10
N LEU A 60 4.45 -9.27 8.20
CA LEU A 60 4.65 -9.13 6.76
C LEU A 60 4.17 -7.75 6.32
N ASP A 61 5.06 -6.97 5.72
CA ASP A 61 4.71 -5.67 5.12
C ASP A 61 4.68 -5.82 3.60
N LEU A 62 3.49 -5.75 3.01
CA LEU A 62 3.22 -5.93 1.58
C LEU A 62 3.26 -4.60 0.83
N ALA A 63 3.81 -4.62 -0.38
CA ALA A 63 4.14 -3.40 -1.13
C ALA A 63 4.96 -2.44 -0.25
N THR A 64 6.00 -2.99 0.39
CA THR A 64 6.78 -2.32 1.43
C THR A 64 7.50 -1.06 0.95
N GLY A 65 7.68 -0.91 -0.37
CA GLY A 65 8.40 0.20 -0.98
C GLY A 65 9.81 0.31 -0.40
N THR A 66 10.17 1.49 0.10
CA THR A 66 11.46 1.75 0.75
C THR A 66 11.51 1.33 2.23
N GLY A 67 10.49 0.58 2.73
CA GLY A 67 10.51 -0.10 4.02
C GLY A 67 9.98 0.68 5.22
N ASP A 68 9.36 1.84 5.05
CA ASP A 68 8.99 2.71 6.18
C ASP A 68 8.11 2.01 7.23
N ILE A 69 7.06 1.27 6.80
CA ILE A 69 6.17 0.53 7.72
C ILE A 69 6.92 -0.65 8.33
N ALA A 70 7.70 -1.38 7.52
CA ALA A 70 8.51 -2.50 7.99
C ALA A 70 9.49 -2.08 9.10
N PHE A 71 10.16 -0.93 8.96
CA PHE A 71 11.03 -0.40 10.02
C PHE A 71 10.27 0.01 11.26
N LEU A 72 9.06 0.57 11.13
CA LEU A 72 8.21 0.93 12.27
C LEU A 72 7.76 -0.32 13.05
N LEU A 73 7.43 -1.42 12.37
CA LEU A 73 7.09 -2.70 12.99
C LEU A 73 8.31 -3.33 13.69
N ALA A 74 9.48 -3.31 13.03
CA ALA A 74 10.72 -3.81 13.62
C ALA A 74 11.13 -3.02 14.88
N ALA A 75 10.91 -1.71 14.90
CA ALA A 75 11.15 -0.88 16.08
C ALA A 75 10.27 -1.25 17.28
N ARG A 76 9.18 -2.01 17.07
CA ARG A 76 8.34 -2.61 18.13
C ARG A 76 8.79 -4.02 18.55
N GLY A 77 9.88 -4.51 17.98
CA GLY A 77 10.42 -5.84 18.25
C GLY A 77 9.86 -6.96 17.38
N ALA A 78 9.00 -6.66 16.40
CA ALA A 78 8.49 -7.66 15.49
C ALA A 78 9.59 -8.20 14.54
N ARG A 79 9.48 -9.48 14.18
CA ARG A 79 10.29 -10.11 13.12
C ARG A 79 9.62 -9.81 11.78
N VAL A 80 10.18 -8.89 11.01
CA VAL A 80 9.52 -8.34 9.83
C VAL A 80 10.13 -8.85 8.54
N VAL A 81 9.24 -9.25 7.62
CA VAL A 81 9.53 -9.44 6.20
C VAL A 81 8.81 -8.33 5.43
N GLY A 82 9.54 -7.56 4.62
CA GLY A 82 8.98 -6.60 3.66
C GLY A 82 9.04 -7.19 2.24
N LEU A 83 7.93 -7.13 1.51
CA LEU A 83 7.83 -7.64 0.16
C LEU A 83 7.37 -6.54 -0.79
N ASP A 84 8.05 -6.38 -1.93
CA ASP A 84 7.67 -5.46 -2.99
C ASP A 84 7.91 -6.07 -4.37
N VAL A 85 7.09 -5.74 -5.35
CA VAL A 85 7.23 -6.23 -6.73
C VAL A 85 8.39 -5.55 -7.47
N THR A 86 8.89 -4.44 -6.96
CA THR A 86 9.89 -3.58 -7.59
C THR A 86 11.26 -3.81 -6.96
N MET A 87 12.21 -4.37 -7.69
CA MET A 87 13.57 -4.63 -7.22
C MET A 87 14.23 -3.35 -6.67
N ARG A 88 14.09 -2.20 -7.38
CA ARG A 88 14.70 -0.94 -6.97
C ARG A 88 14.21 -0.46 -5.60
N MET A 89 12.94 -0.65 -5.27
CA MET A 89 12.38 -0.36 -3.94
C MET A 89 13.06 -1.21 -2.86
N ILE A 90 13.25 -2.50 -3.13
CA ILE A 90 13.92 -3.44 -2.19
C ILE A 90 15.40 -3.07 -1.99
N GLU A 91 16.11 -2.64 -3.04
CA GLU A 91 17.49 -2.15 -2.92
C GLU A 91 17.55 -0.94 -1.98
N LEU A 92 16.67 0.05 -2.17
CA LEU A 92 16.59 1.24 -1.33
C LEU A 92 16.21 0.91 0.12
N ALA A 93 15.27 -0.01 0.33
CA ALA A 93 14.90 -0.49 1.65
C ALA A 93 16.09 -1.18 2.35
N ARG A 94 16.83 -2.02 1.64
CA ARG A 94 18.04 -2.68 2.15
C ARG A 94 19.14 -1.68 2.49
N ALA A 95 19.30 -0.62 1.71
CA ALA A 95 20.28 0.44 1.96
C ALA A 95 19.99 1.25 3.23
N LYS A 96 18.71 1.34 3.65
CA LYS A 96 18.30 1.99 4.91
C LYS A 96 18.58 1.16 6.17
N ARG A 97 18.94 -0.14 6.04
CA ARG A 97 19.22 -1.02 7.19
C ARG A 97 20.43 -0.53 7.98
N ARG A 98 20.23 -0.29 9.27
CA ARG A 98 21.30 0.20 10.17
C ARG A 98 21.66 -0.77 11.30
N HIS A 99 20.86 -1.82 11.57
CA HIS A 99 21.01 -2.74 12.70
C HIS A 99 20.70 -4.19 12.32
N HIS A 100 21.23 -5.16 13.10
CA HIS A 100 21.02 -6.61 12.88
C HIS A 100 19.55 -7.06 13.01
N ALA A 101 18.73 -6.37 13.82
CA ALA A 101 17.28 -6.61 13.95
C ALA A 101 16.43 -5.95 12.84
N ALA A 102 17.06 -5.50 11.75
CA ALA A 102 16.35 -4.86 10.65
C ALA A 102 15.48 -5.87 9.87
N PRO A 103 14.39 -5.39 9.23
CA PRO A 103 13.53 -6.22 8.39
C PRO A 103 14.31 -6.97 7.30
N ARG A 104 13.81 -8.14 6.93
CA ARG A 104 14.25 -8.84 5.71
C ARG A 104 13.42 -8.35 4.53
N PHE A 105 14.04 -8.09 3.39
CA PHE A 105 13.36 -7.56 2.22
C PHE A 105 13.47 -8.52 1.04
N LEU A 106 12.33 -8.83 0.40
CA LEU A 106 12.20 -9.76 -0.71
C LEU A 106 11.47 -9.09 -1.89
N VAL A 107 11.83 -9.50 -3.10
CA VAL A 107 11.05 -9.16 -4.29
C VAL A 107 9.97 -10.20 -4.46
N GLY A 108 8.72 -9.76 -4.63
CA GLY A 108 7.58 -10.67 -4.82
C GLY A 108 6.29 -9.94 -5.13
N ASP A 109 5.32 -10.68 -5.64
CA ASP A 109 3.99 -10.18 -5.98
C ASP A 109 3.01 -10.53 -4.84
N MET A 110 2.27 -9.54 -4.34
CA MET A 110 1.29 -9.76 -3.28
C MET A 110 0.02 -10.50 -3.75
N THR A 111 -0.11 -10.77 -5.05
CA THR A 111 -1.14 -11.66 -5.61
C THR A 111 -0.73 -13.14 -5.62
N ALA A 112 0.55 -13.44 -5.31
CA ALA A 112 1.09 -14.80 -5.26
C ALA A 112 2.24 -14.85 -4.25
N LEU A 113 1.91 -14.90 -2.96
CA LEU A 113 2.89 -14.79 -1.89
C LEU A 113 3.72 -16.06 -1.72
N PRO A 114 5.07 -15.96 -1.70
CA PRO A 114 5.97 -17.13 -1.59
C PRO A 114 6.10 -17.62 -0.13
N PHE A 115 5.00 -17.67 0.60
CA PHE A 115 4.97 -18.10 1.98
C PHE A 115 3.92 -19.19 2.20
N ALA A 116 4.15 -20.06 3.16
CA ALA A 116 3.17 -21.06 3.59
C ALA A 116 1.94 -20.37 4.22
N SER A 117 0.81 -21.07 4.27
CA SER A 117 -0.37 -20.62 5.02
C SER A 117 -0.04 -20.46 6.50
N ALA A 118 -0.71 -19.52 7.19
CA ALA A 118 -0.55 -19.30 8.63
C ALA A 118 0.89 -19.00 9.08
N SER A 119 1.64 -18.21 8.28
CA SER A 119 3.05 -17.88 8.54
C SER A 119 3.24 -16.57 9.31
N PHE A 120 2.24 -15.70 9.37
CA PHE A 120 2.35 -14.37 9.95
C PHE A 120 1.22 -14.06 10.92
N ASP A 121 1.54 -13.30 11.96
CA ASP A 121 0.60 -12.84 12.97
C ASP A 121 0.00 -11.48 12.60
N VAL A 122 0.78 -10.65 11.90
CA VAL A 122 0.39 -9.31 11.45
C VAL A 122 0.78 -9.11 9.99
N ILE A 123 -0.16 -8.62 9.19
CA ILE A 123 0.10 -8.17 7.81
C ILE A 123 -0.21 -6.69 7.72
N THR A 124 0.70 -5.92 7.13
CA THR A 124 0.49 -4.50 6.82
C THR A 124 0.66 -4.22 5.33
N THR A 125 0.02 -3.18 4.85
CA THR A 125 0.31 -2.59 3.54
C THR A 125 0.00 -1.10 3.55
N GLY A 126 0.87 -0.29 2.95
CA GLY A 126 0.66 1.13 2.75
C GLY A 126 0.63 1.47 1.26
N TYR A 127 -0.51 1.96 0.77
CA TYR A 127 -0.71 2.35 -0.64
C TYR A 127 -0.57 1.19 -1.65
N GLY A 128 -0.68 -0.07 -1.17
CA GLY A 128 -0.48 -1.26 -1.99
C GLY A 128 -1.75 -1.73 -2.70
N LEU A 129 -2.89 -1.80 -1.97
CA LEU A 129 -4.10 -2.47 -2.44
C LEU A 129 -4.69 -1.88 -3.73
N ARG A 130 -4.64 -0.56 -3.93
CA ARG A 130 -5.14 0.06 -5.16
C ARG A 130 -4.27 -0.22 -6.38
N ASN A 131 -3.02 -0.63 -6.17
CA ASN A 131 -2.02 -0.83 -7.21
C ASN A 131 -1.97 -2.26 -7.74
N VAL A 132 -2.56 -3.22 -7.02
CA VAL A 132 -2.56 -4.62 -7.46
C VAL A 132 -3.42 -4.82 -8.72
N PRO A 133 -3.04 -5.77 -9.57
CA PRO A 133 -3.84 -6.12 -10.75
C PRO A 133 -5.17 -6.77 -10.36
N ASP A 134 -5.16 -7.59 -9.32
CA ASP A 134 -6.33 -8.28 -8.75
C ASP A 134 -6.39 -8.09 -7.24
N LEU A 135 -7.36 -7.27 -6.81
CA LEU A 135 -7.56 -6.94 -5.40
C LEU A 135 -8.09 -8.13 -4.60
N GLN A 136 -9.00 -8.92 -5.21
CA GLN A 136 -9.57 -10.09 -4.55
C GLN A 136 -8.48 -11.13 -4.28
N GLN A 137 -7.68 -11.45 -5.28
CA GLN A 137 -6.57 -12.39 -5.15
C GLN A 137 -5.55 -11.93 -4.09
N SER A 138 -5.27 -10.63 -4.02
CA SER A 138 -4.38 -10.09 -2.97
C SER A 138 -4.95 -10.28 -1.57
N ILE A 139 -6.25 -10.05 -1.39
CA ILE A 139 -6.95 -10.27 -0.10
C ILE A 139 -6.97 -11.77 0.25
N ASP A 140 -7.16 -12.65 -0.74
CA ASP A 140 -7.13 -14.10 -0.55
C ASP A 140 -5.76 -14.57 -0.08
N GLU A 141 -4.67 -14.06 -0.67
CA GLU A 141 -3.30 -14.36 -0.26
C GLU A 141 -2.98 -13.81 1.15
N MET A 142 -3.42 -12.57 1.46
CA MET A 142 -3.29 -12.03 2.81
C MET A 142 -3.98 -12.94 3.84
N TYR A 143 -5.22 -13.36 3.55
CA TYR A 143 -5.95 -14.27 4.42
C TYR A 143 -5.27 -15.64 4.56
N ARG A 144 -4.73 -16.18 3.47
CA ARG A 144 -4.07 -17.48 3.45
C ARG A 144 -2.83 -17.51 4.35
N VAL A 145 -1.95 -16.50 4.20
CA VAL A 145 -0.67 -16.48 4.94
C VAL A 145 -0.79 -15.97 6.36
N LEU A 146 -1.91 -15.33 6.72
CA LEU A 146 -2.19 -14.87 8.07
C LEU A 146 -2.57 -16.06 8.96
N ASP A 147 -2.05 -16.10 10.17
CA ASP A 147 -2.37 -17.12 11.19
C ASP A 147 -3.78 -16.90 11.76
N ALA A 148 -4.34 -17.92 12.40
CA ALA A 148 -5.62 -17.81 13.10
C ALA A 148 -5.53 -16.76 14.22
N GLY A 149 -6.50 -15.83 14.25
CA GLY A 149 -6.48 -14.69 15.17
C GLY A 149 -5.52 -13.56 14.78
N GLY A 150 -4.77 -13.70 13.69
CA GLY A 150 -3.87 -12.67 13.20
C GLY A 150 -4.60 -11.48 12.56
N GLU A 151 -3.88 -10.40 12.33
CA GLU A 151 -4.43 -9.09 11.92
C GLU A 151 -3.89 -8.64 10.58
N ALA A 152 -4.78 -8.10 9.74
CA ALA A 152 -4.45 -7.43 8.49
C ALA A 152 -4.79 -5.94 8.55
N LEU A 153 -3.83 -5.07 8.27
CA LEU A 153 -4.00 -3.62 8.28
C LEU A 153 -3.58 -3.02 6.93
N ALA A 154 -4.42 -2.15 6.37
CA ALA A 154 -4.14 -1.52 5.08
C ALA A 154 -4.44 -0.02 5.11
N LEU A 155 -3.43 0.81 4.82
CA LEU A 155 -3.56 2.24 4.60
C LEU A 155 -3.59 2.51 3.10
N ASP A 156 -4.65 3.12 2.60
CA ASP A 156 -4.71 3.53 1.19
C ASP A 156 -5.60 4.75 0.98
N PHE A 157 -5.53 5.31 -0.23
CA PHE A 157 -6.47 6.33 -0.68
C PHE A 157 -7.89 5.77 -0.63
N ASN A 158 -8.83 6.63 -0.29
CA ASN A 158 -10.24 6.28 -0.30
C ASN A 158 -10.94 6.92 -1.50
N ARG A 159 -12.05 6.35 -1.89
CA ARG A 159 -12.96 6.92 -2.89
C ARG A 159 -14.13 7.57 -2.14
N PRO A 160 -14.17 8.92 -2.00
CA PRO A 160 -15.25 9.60 -1.30
C PRO A 160 -16.62 9.27 -1.88
N GLY A 161 -17.61 8.98 -1.03
CA GLY A 161 -18.97 8.66 -1.46
C GLY A 161 -19.69 9.87 -2.07
N ASN A 162 -19.47 11.08 -1.52
CA ASN A 162 -20.03 12.32 -2.05
C ASN A 162 -19.41 12.62 -3.42
N ARG A 163 -20.27 12.79 -4.44
CA ARG A 163 -19.87 12.98 -5.85
C ARG A 163 -19.06 14.27 -6.05
N LEU A 164 -19.47 15.37 -5.39
CA LEU A 164 -18.81 16.66 -5.51
C LEU A 164 -17.41 16.63 -4.86
N VAL A 165 -17.33 16.14 -3.62
CA VAL A 165 -16.06 15.98 -2.91
C VAL A 165 -15.10 15.11 -3.72
N ARG A 166 -15.60 14.01 -4.28
CA ARG A 166 -14.81 13.12 -5.14
C ARG A 166 -14.32 13.82 -6.41
N ALA A 167 -15.17 14.59 -7.08
CA ALA A 167 -14.80 15.31 -8.30
C ALA A 167 -13.70 16.34 -8.02
N VAL A 168 -13.86 17.16 -6.98
CA VAL A 168 -12.85 18.15 -6.55
C VAL A 168 -11.53 17.46 -6.15
N TYR A 169 -11.63 16.39 -5.37
CA TYR A 169 -10.46 15.64 -4.94
C TYR A 169 -9.66 15.04 -6.10
N LEU A 170 -10.34 14.40 -7.06
CA LEU A 170 -9.68 13.82 -8.22
C LEU A 170 -9.10 14.89 -9.15
N ALA A 171 -9.79 16.03 -9.32
CA ALA A 171 -9.27 17.17 -10.09
C ALA A 171 -8.02 17.76 -9.44
N TYR A 172 -8.03 17.93 -8.12
CA TYR A 172 -6.86 18.36 -7.35
C TYR A 172 -5.66 17.41 -7.55
N LEU A 173 -5.88 16.10 -7.40
CA LEU A 173 -4.82 15.09 -7.58
C LEU A 173 -4.30 15.07 -9.03
N ASP A 174 -5.16 15.28 -10.01
CA ASP A 174 -4.78 15.35 -11.43
C ASP A 174 -3.89 16.57 -11.71
N ALA A 175 -4.30 17.74 -11.22
CA ALA A 175 -3.55 18.98 -11.40
C ALA A 175 -2.20 18.94 -10.68
N VAL A 176 -2.18 18.60 -9.39
CA VAL A 176 -0.95 18.54 -8.58
C VAL A 176 -0.05 17.41 -9.06
N GLY A 177 -0.62 16.24 -9.35
CA GLY A 177 0.13 15.11 -9.89
C GLY A 177 0.75 15.43 -11.25
N GLY A 178 0.00 16.07 -12.15
CA GLY A 178 0.52 16.49 -13.45
C GLY A 178 1.67 17.49 -13.33
N ALA A 179 1.52 18.50 -12.46
CA ALA A 179 2.57 19.51 -12.22
C ALA A 179 3.86 18.88 -11.64
N LEU A 180 3.74 18.00 -10.65
CA LEU A 180 4.86 17.28 -10.05
C LEU A 180 5.51 16.31 -11.04
N GLY A 181 4.73 15.60 -11.85
CA GLY A 181 5.24 14.73 -12.90
C GLY A 181 6.10 15.48 -13.91
N TRP A 182 5.61 16.63 -14.37
CA TRP A 182 6.38 17.49 -15.28
C TRP A 182 7.65 18.02 -14.63
N LEU A 183 7.56 18.51 -13.38
CA LEU A 183 8.69 19.10 -12.67
C LEU A 183 9.80 18.09 -12.37
N LEU A 184 9.43 16.88 -11.91
CA LEU A 184 10.37 15.88 -11.41
C LEU A 184 10.85 14.90 -12.49
N HIS A 185 10.00 14.59 -13.48
CA HIS A 185 10.26 13.55 -14.48
C HIS A 185 10.09 14.03 -15.92
N ARG A 186 9.68 15.30 -16.16
CA ARG A 186 9.28 15.85 -17.46
C ARG A 186 8.18 15.04 -18.15
N ASP A 187 7.40 14.29 -17.35
CA ASP A 187 6.27 13.49 -17.77
C ASP A 187 5.09 13.70 -16.80
N PRO A 188 4.05 14.46 -17.21
CA PRO A 188 2.89 14.75 -16.36
C PRO A 188 2.06 13.49 -16.05
N ASP A 189 2.16 12.43 -16.85
CA ASP A 189 1.37 11.21 -16.66
C ASP A 189 1.89 10.34 -15.51
N THR A 190 3.14 10.55 -15.07
CA THR A 190 3.76 9.79 -13.99
C THR A 190 2.88 9.76 -12.73
N TYR A 191 2.32 10.89 -12.28
CA TYR A 191 1.48 10.94 -11.07
C TYR A 191 -0.01 11.04 -11.34
N ARG A 192 -0.45 11.24 -12.59
CA ARG A 192 -1.86 11.10 -13.01
C ARG A 192 -2.39 9.67 -12.86
N TYR A 193 -1.49 8.71 -12.67
CA TYR A 193 -1.84 7.37 -12.25
C TYR A 193 -2.62 7.36 -10.92
N ILE A 194 -2.33 8.25 -9.97
CA ILE A 194 -2.99 8.30 -8.65
C ILE A 194 -4.50 8.50 -8.82
N PRO A 195 -5.00 9.59 -9.45
CA PRO A 195 -6.44 9.76 -9.64
C PRO A 195 -7.04 8.68 -10.56
N ALA A 196 -6.29 8.15 -11.53
CA ALA A 196 -6.77 7.05 -12.37
C ALA A 196 -7.03 5.79 -11.56
N SER A 197 -6.08 5.37 -10.72
CA SER A 197 -6.22 4.17 -9.87
C SER A 197 -7.32 4.32 -8.81
N ILE A 198 -7.55 5.54 -8.26
CA ILE A 198 -8.63 5.79 -7.28
C ILE A 198 -10.02 5.65 -7.92
N ARG A 199 -10.18 6.01 -9.20
CA ARG A 199 -11.48 5.90 -9.90
C ARG A 199 -11.99 4.47 -9.95
N ASP A 200 -11.09 3.51 -10.16
CA ASP A 200 -11.40 2.08 -10.29
C ASP A 200 -11.34 1.33 -8.96
N TYR A 201 -10.80 1.97 -7.92
CA TYR A 201 -10.69 1.39 -6.59
C TYR A 201 -12.04 1.41 -5.85
N PRO A 202 -12.45 0.32 -5.19
CA PRO A 202 -13.75 0.24 -4.54
C PRO A 202 -13.90 1.12 -3.30
N GLY A 203 -12.79 1.74 -2.84
CA GLY A 203 -12.76 2.57 -1.64
C GLY A 203 -12.90 1.77 -0.34
N ALA A 204 -12.95 2.49 0.78
CA ALA A 204 -12.92 1.85 2.10
C ALA A 204 -14.09 0.88 2.33
N VAL A 205 -15.29 1.22 1.90
CA VAL A 205 -16.47 0.36 2.04
C VAL A 205 -16.32 -0.93 1.23
N GLY A 206 -15.86 -0.80 -0.03
CA GLY A 206 -15.70 -1.96 -0.91
C GLY A 206 -14.59 -2.90 -0.46
N VAL A 207 -13.44 -2.35 -0.02
CA VAL A 207 -12.35 -3.19 0.53
C VAL A 207 -12.80 -3.92 1.78
N ALA A 208 -13.51 -3.25 2.71
CA ALA A 208 -14.05 -3.91 3.89
C ALA A 208 -15.06 -5.02 3.55
N ALA A 209 -15.88 -4.83 2.50
CA ALA A 209 -16.80 -5.85 2.02
C ALA A 209 -16.06 -7.07 1.45
N LEU A 210 -15.01 -6.85 0.65
CA LEU A 210 -14.17 -7.93 0.11
C LEU A 210 -13.46 -8.71 1.23
N MET A 211 -12.92 -8.02 2.25
CA MET A 211 -12.31 -8.69 3.40
C MET A 211 -13.34 -9.57 4.15
N ARG A 212 -14.55 -9.06 4.40
CA ARG A 212 -15.62 -9.85 5.04
C ARG A 212 -16.02 -11.06 4.20
N ALA A 213 -16.21 -10.86 2.90
CA ALA A 213 -16.56 -11.96 1.97
C ALA A 213 -15.49 -13.05 1.96
N ARG A 214 -14.20 -12.70 2.17
CA ARG A 214 -13.12 -13.68 2.28
C ARG A 214 -13.12 -14.45 3.60
N GLY A 215 -13.77 -13.95 4.64
CA GLY A 215 -13.86 -14.60 5.95
C GLY A 215 -13.13 -13.85 7.07
N PHE A 216 -12.58 -12.66 6.81
CA PHE A 216 -12.07 -11.81 7.88
C PHE A 216 -13.20 -11.40 8.82
N ARG A 217 -12.91 -11.44 10.13
CA ARG A 217 -13.79 -10.99 11.21
C ARG A 217 -13.41 -9.59 11.65
N GLU A 218 -14.26 -8.94 12.44
CA GLU A 218 -13.99 -7.62 13.04
C GLU A 218 -13.45 -6.58 12.05
N VAL A 219 -13.96 -6.61 10.81
CA VAL A 219 -13.50 -5.70 9.76
C VAL A 219 -13.99 -4.30 10.00
N ALA A 220 -13.07 -3.41 10.39
CA ALA A 220 -13.29 -2.00 10.58
C ALA A 220 -12.44 -1.17 9.62
N TYR A 221 -12.78 0.10 9.43
CA TYR A 221 -11.90 1.07 8.80
C TYR A 221 -11.98 2.43 9.49
N HIS A 222 -10.82 3.06 9.65
CA HIS A 222 -10.65 4.38 10.24
C HIS A 222 -10.44 5.41 9.13
N ARG A 223 -11.30 6.42 9.07
CA ARG A 223 -11.15 7.51 8.10
C ARG A 223 -9.97 8.40 8.49
N VAL A 224 -9.16 8.75 7.52
CA VAL A 224 -8.01 9.65 7.64
C VAL A 224 -8.20 10.79 6.67
N LEU A 225 -7.72 11.98 7.02
CA LEU A 225 -7.81 13.18 6.19
C LEU A 225 -9.25 13.47 5.73
N GLY A 226 -10.21 13.55 6.67
CA GLY A 226 -11.61 13.80 6.33
C GLY A 226 -12.30 12.72 5.50
N GLY A 227 -11.69 11.52 5.39
CA GLY A 227 -12.20 10.41 4.59
C GLY A 227 -11.64 10.32 3.18
N LEU A 228 -10.62 11.11 2.83
CA LEU A 228 -9.87 10.98 1.57
C LEU A 228 -8.92 9.78 1.58
N MET A 229 -8.62 9.25 2.77
CA MET A 229 -7.85 8.04 2.99
C MET A 229 -8.52 7.19 4.06
N ALA A 230 -8.15 5.92 4.14
CA ALA A 230 -8.64 4.99 5.15
C ALA A 230 -7.55 4.02 5.61
N ILE A 231 -7.62 3.63 6.88
CA ILE A 231 -6.87 2.50 7.43
C ILE A 231 -7.89 1.40 7.71
N HIS A 232 -7.79 0.29 7.00
CA HIS A 232 -8.54 -0.92 7.31
C HIS A 232 -7.84 -1.70 8.41
N HIS A 233 -8.61 -2.35 9.26
CA HIS A 233 -8.15 -3.27 10.28
C HIS A 233 -9.12 -4.45 10.32
N ALA A 234 -8.61 -5.65 10.14
CA ALA A 234 -9.40 -6.87 10.08
C ALA A 234 -8.67 -8.02 10.77
N ARG A 235 -9.41 -8.97 11.37
CA ARG A 235 -8.89 -10.20 11.99
C ARG A 235 -9.32 -11.44 11.22
N LYS A 236 -8.44 -12.44 11.21
CA LYS A 236 -8.75 -13.77 10.68
C LYS A 236 -9.42 -14.66 11.72
#